data_d8efb282931519478397761777853741
#
_entry.id   d8efb282931519478397761777853741
#
_cell.length_a   1.000
_cell.length_b   1.000
_cell.length_c   1.000
_cell.angle_alpha   90.00
_cell.angle_beta   90.00
_cell.angle_gamma   90.00
#
_symmetry.space_group_name_H-M   'P 1'
#
loop_
_entity.id
_entity.type
_entity.pdbx_description
1 polymer ?
#
loop_
_entity_poly.entity_id
_entity_poly.type
_entity_poly.pdbx_seq_one_letter_code
_entity_poly.pdbx_strand_id
1 'polypeptide(L)'
;KYAKVNRIIPKLEKGEEIDVAPGEPKQYTGDYVVDEKHRNITVTDEGWEKVEQLLGIGNIADPENWDLKHHVETAVKAHALYHRDVEYVVKDGEVIIVDEFTGRLMPGRRWSDGLHQSVEAKENVKIERENQTLATITFQNYFRMYKKLAGMTGTAETCLLYTSDA
;
A
#
# COMPACT_ATOMS: atom_id res chain seq x y z
N LYS A 1 12.68 -6.50 8.47
CA LYS A 1 11.48 -6.19 9.23
C LYS A 1 10.24 -6.87 8.62
N TYR A 2 9.93 -6.68 7.34
CA TYR A 2 8.75 -7.23 6.66
C TYR A 2 8.59 -8.76 6.81
N ALA A 3 9.65 -9.52 6.61
CA ALA A 3 9.59 -10.98 6.73
C ALA A 3 9.28 -11.44 8.16
N LYS A 4 9.77 -10.74 9.20
CA LYS A 4 9.48 -11.06 10.60
C LYS A 4 8.01 -10.82 10.91
N VAL A 5 7.49 -9.67 10.49
CA VAL A 5 6.08 -9.32 10.66
C VAL A 5 5.18 -10.29 9.90
N ASN A 6 5.53 -10.59 8.64
CA ASN A 6 4.75 -11.52 7.82
C ASN A 6 4.54 -12.91 8.47
N ARG A 7 5.52 -13.40 9.24
CA ARG A 7 5.43 -14.72 9.90
C ARG A 7 4.39 -14.77 11.01
N ILE A 8 4.06 -13.65 11.63
CA ILE A 8 3.09 -13.61 12.73
C ILE A 8 1.66 -13.43 12.24
N ILE A 9 1.45 -12.86 11.04
CA ILE A 9 0.11 -12.55 10.54
C ILE A 9 -0.79 -13.77 10.46
N PRO A 10 -0.36 -14.94 9.96
CA PRO A 10 -1.21 -16.14 9.92
C PRO A 10 -1.64 -16.67 11.32
N LYS A 11 -1.01 -16.19 12.38
CA LYS A 11 -1.34 -16.54 13.76
C LYS A 11 -2.43 -15.66 14.36
N LEU A 12 -2.77 -14.57 13.67
CA LEU A 12 -3.83 -13.67 14.05
C LEU A 12 -5.16 -14.18 13.51
N GLU A 13 -6.22 -14.05 14.29
CA GLU A 13 -7.57 -14.50 13.96
C GLU A 13 -8.43 -13.33 13.50
N LYS A 14 -9.13 -13.54 12.37
CA LYS A 14 -10.09 -12.57 11.87
C LYS A 14 -11.31 -12.56 12.80
N GLY A 15 -11.70 -11.37 13.26
CA GLY A 15 -12.90 -11.14 14.03
C GLY A 15 -13.98 -10.42 13.22
N GLU A 16 -15.04 -10.04 13.93
CA GLU A 16 -16.20 -9.34 13.39
C GLU A 16 -16.55 -8.14 14.26
N GLU A 17 -17.18 -7.13 13.66
CA GLU A 17 -17.78 -6.02 14.39
C GLU A 17 -19.05 -6.50 15.07
N ILE A 18 -19.18 -6.20 16.37
CA ILE A 18 -20.37 -6.52 17.14
C ILE A 18 -21.32 -5.33 17.06
N ASP A 19 -22.56 -5.59 16.70
CA ASP A 19 -23.61 -4.58 16.74
C ASP A 19 -23.85 -4.13 18.20
N VAL A 20 -23.62 -2.85 18.44
CA VAL A 20 -23.86 -2.19 19.72
C VAL A 20 -24.99 -1.17 19.60
N ALA A 21 -25.56 -0.77 20.73
CA ALA A 21 -26.64 0.21 20.77
C ALA A 21 -26.16 1.57 20.18
N PRO A 22 -27.06 2.36 19.59
CA PRO A 22 -26.72 3.68 19.05
C PRO A 22 -26.09 4.58 20.13
N GLY A 23 -24.84 5.00 19.89
CA GLY A 23 -24.08 5.84 20.81
C GLY A 23 -23.04 5.12 21.66
N GLU A 24 -22.98 3.80 21.61
CA GLU A 24 -21.92 3.03 22.24
C GLU A 24 -20.69 2.88 21.31
N PRO A 25 -19.49 2.75 21.88
CA PRO A 25 -18.30 2.51 21.09
C PRO A 25 -18.36 1.15 20.40
N LYS A 26 -17.94 1.09 19.14
CA LYS A 26 -17.88 -0.16 18.39
C LYS A 26 -17.07 -1.21 19.13
N GLN A 27 -17.60 -2.40 19.22
CA GLN A 27 -16.93 -3.55 19.80
C GLN A 27 -16.55 -4.53 18.70
N TYR A 28 -15.42 -5.19 18.87
CA TYR A 28 -14.87 -6.11 17.89
C TYR A 28 -14.48 -7.43 18.57
N THR A 29 -14.62 -8.53 17.84
CA THR A 29 -14.10 -9.84 18.23
C THR A 29 -12.78 -10.15 17.49
N GLY A 30 -12.06 -11.19 17.92
CA GLY A 30 -10.83 -11.63 17.26
C GLY A 30 -9.65 -10.66 17.40
N ASP A 31 -8.64 -10.88 16.60
CA ASP A 31 -7.39 -10.10 16.63
C ASP A 31 -7.43 -8.91 15.66
N TYR A 32 -8.17 -9.02 14.57
CA TYR A 32 -8.38 -7.92 13.63
C TYR A 32 -9.74 -8.04 12.93
N VAL A 33 -10.26 -6.93 12.46
CA VAL A 33 -11.53 -6.83 11.72
C VAL A 33 -11.28 -6.18 10.36
N VAL A 34 -11.91 -6.72 9.32
CA VAL A 34 -11.83 -6.23 7.95
C VAL A 34 -13.08 -5.41 7.61
N ASP A 35 -12.89 -4.17 7.20
CA ASP A 35 -13.91 -3.33 6.58
C ASP A 35 -13.75 -3.41 5.05
N GLU A 36 -14.51 -4.28 4.42
CA GLU A 36 -14.47 -4.48 2.97
C GLU A 36 -14.99 -3.27 2.19
N LYS A 37 -15.95 -2.54 2.77
CA LYS A 37 -16.55 -1.37 2.13
C LYS A 37 -15.54 -0.23 1.95
N HIS A 38 -14.74 0.03 2.97
CA HIS A 38 -13.70 1.07 2.96
C HIS A 38 -12.31 0.51 2.63
N ARG A 39 -12.20 -0.79 2.37
CA ARG A 39 -10.94 -1.51 2.12
C ARG A 39 -9.89 -1.19 3.19
N ASN A 40 -10.28 -1.32 4.42
CA ASN A 40 -9.44 -1.05 5.58
C ASN A 40 -9.51 -2.19 6.60
N ILE A 41 -8.58 -2.18 7.53
CA ILE A 41 -8.53 -3.13 8.64
C ILE A 41 -8.41 -2.39 9.96
N THR A 42 -8.89 -3.00 11.02
CA THR A 42 -8.69 -2.55 12.40
C THR A 42 -8.13 -3.70 13.21
N VAL A 43 -6.98 -3.49 13.84
CA VAL A 43 -6.41 -4.45 14.79
C VAL A 43 -6.99 -4.15 16.15
N THR A 44 -7.55 -5.17 16.82
CA THR A 44 -8.15 -5.02 18.15
C THR A 44 -7.10 -4.93 19.23
N ASP A 45 -7.48 -4.51 20.44
CA ASP A 45 -6.57 -4.46 21.58
C ASP A 45 -5.99 -5.85 21.90
N GLU A 46 -6.82 -6.89 21.83
CA GLU A 46 -6.37 -8.29 21.96
C GLU A 46 -5.37 -8.66 20.84
N GLY A 47 -5.61 -8.22 19.63
CA GLY A 47 -4.72 -8.41 18.49
C GLY A 47 -3.36 -7.74 18.71
N TRP A 48 -3.33 -6.54 19.25
CA TRP A 48 -2.09 -5.85 19.58
C TRP A 48 -1.30 -6.55 20.69
N GLU A 49 -1.96 -7.00 21.74
CA GLU A 49 -1.32 -7.78 22.81
C GLU A 49 -0.68 -9.05 22.25
N LYS A 50 -1.38 -9.75 21.37
CA LYS A 50 -0.86 -10.96 20.72
C LYS A 50 0.34 -10.65 19.81
N VAL A 51 0.31 -9.56 19.07
CA VAL A 51 1.43 -9.07 18.26
C VAL A 51 2.65 -8.76 19.12
N GLU A 52 2.47 -8.07 20.24
CA GLU A 52 3.53 -7.76 21.19
C GLU A 52 4.21 -9.03 21.70
N GLN A 53 3.43 -10.03 22.08
CA GLN A 53 3.94 -11.33 22.54
C GLN A 53 4.70 -12.07 21.44
N LEU A 54 4.15 -12.13 20.24
CA LEU A 54 4.74 -12.85 19.10
C LEU A 54 6.02 -12.20 18.58
N LEU A 55 6.12 -10.89 18.67
CA LEU A 55 7.31 -10.14 18.27
C LEU A 55 8.34 -9.99 19.40
N GLY A 56 7.94 -10.26 20.65
CA GLY A 56 8.79 -10.10 21.82
C GLY A 56 9.16 -8.64 22.08
N ILE A 57 8.23 -7.72 21.85
CA ILE A 57 8.36 -6.29 22.11
C ILE A 57 7.54 -5.87 23.32
N GLY A 58 7.84 -4.68 23.86
CA GLY A 58 7.03 -4.06 24.90
C GLY A 58 5.73 -3.48 24.34
N ASN A 59 5.38 -2.26 24.74
CA ASN A 59 4.17 -1.59 24.29
C ASN A 59 4.28 -1.14 22.82
N ILE A 60 3.36 -1.58 21.97
CA ILE A 60 3.29 -1.17 20.56
C ILE A 60 2.99 0.33 20.38
N ALA A 61 2.37 0.96 21.37
CA ALA A 61 2.06 2.38 21.36
C ALA A 61 3.29 3.28 21.65
N ASP A 62 4.39 2.72 22.10
CA ASP A 62 5.62 3.47 22.28
C ASP A 62 6.12 4.06 20.94
N PRO A 63 6.62 5.31 20.94
CA PRO A 63 7.12 5.95 19.72
C PRO A 63 8.20 5.15 18.99
N GLU A 64 9.00 4.39 19.71
CA GLU A 64 10.03 3.49 19.16
C GLU A 64 9.42 2.37 18.29
N ASN A 65 8.18 2.00 18.56
CA ASN A 65 7.47 0.93 17.88
C ASN A 65 6.49 1.41 16.80
N TRP A 66 6.35 2.70 16.54
CA TRP A 66 5.43 3.23 15.55
C TRP A 66 5.68 2.69 14.14
N ASP A 67 6.94 2.60 13.75
CA ASP A 67 7.32 2.00 12.47
C ASP A 67 6.89 0.52 12.40
N LEU A 68 7.08 -0.21 13.49
CA LEU A 68 6.67 -1.60 13.58
C LEU A 68 5.15 -1.76 13.57
N LYS A 69 4.43 -0.88 14.28
CA LYS A 69 2.97 -0.82 14.24
C LYS A 69 2.46 -0.65 12.82
N HIS A 70 3.00 0.32 12.09
CA HIS A 70 2.65 0.55 10.69
C HIS A 70 2.93 -0.68 9.81
N HIS A 71 4.06 -1.36 10.00
CA HIS A 71 4.37 -2.60 9.28
C HIS A 71 3.38 -3.72 9.58
N VAL A 72 2.93 -3.86 10.81
CA VAL A 72 1.93 -4.86 11.20
C VAL A 72 0.58 -4.56 10.55
N GLU A 73 0.10 -3.33 10.64
CA GLU A 73 -1.16 -2.91 10.00
C GLU A 73 -1.13 -3.15 8.49
N THR A 74 -0.04 -2.77 7.84
CA THR A 74 0.14 -2.96 6.40
C THR A 74 0.21 -4.45 6.02
N ALA A 75 0.87 -5.27 6.83
CA ALA A 75 0.95 -6.71 6.61
C ALA A 75 -0.41 -7.39 6.79
N VAL A 76 -1.18 -7.02 7.82
CA VAL A 76 -2.56 -7.52 8.02
C VAL A 76 -3.43 -7.12 6.82
N LYS A 77 -3.34 -5.89 6.37
CA LYS A 77 -4.05 -5.40 5.19
C LYS A 77 -3.69 -6.19 3.93
N ALA A 78 -2.41 -6.46 3.71
CA ALA A 78 -1.94 -7.26 2.57
C ALA A 78 -2.49 -8.69 2.58
N HIS A 79 -2.56 -9.32 3.74
CA HIS A 79 -3.12 -10.66 3.88
C HIS A 79 -4.65 -10.72 3.78
N ALA A 80 -5.34 -9.70 4.30
CA ALA A 80 -6.80 -9.69 4.42
C ALA A 80 -7.52 -9.18 3.17
N LEU A 81 -6.97 -8.16 2.50
CA LEU A 81 -7.62 -7.44 1.42
C LEU A 81 -6.99 -7.65 0.03
N TYR A 82 -5.75 -8.10 -0.03
CA TYR A 82 -5.02 -8.27 -1.28
C TYR A 82 -4.80 -9.75 -1.55
N HIS A 83 -5.46 -10.26 -2.58
CA HIS A 83 -5.46 -11.66 -2.95
C HIS A 83 -4.72 -11.87 -4.27
N ARG A 84 -3.93 -12.93 -4.31
CA ARG A 84 -3.24 -13.34 -5.53
C ARG A 84 -4.25 -13.68 -6.62
N ASP A 85 -3.93 -13.31 -7.86
CA ASP A 85 -4.75 -13.49 -9.05
C ASP A 85 -6.07 -12.67 -9.05
N VAL A 86 -6.23 -11.77 -8.12
CA VAL A 86 -7.32 -10.79 -8.04
C VAL A 86 -6.77 -9.37 -8.10
N GLU A 87 -6.10 -8.91 -7.05
CA GLU A 87 -5.51 -7.56 -7.00
C GLU A 87 -4.09 -7.51 -7.57
N TYR A 88 -3.41 -8.64 -7.61
CA TYR A 88 -2.05 -8.76 -8.15
C TYR A 88 -1.77 -10.16 -8.67
N VAL A 89 -0.74 -10.27 -9.48
CA VAL A 89 -0.16 -11.56 -9.92
C VAL A 89 1.31 -11.63 -9.54
N VAL A 90 1.82 -12.85 -9.40
CA VAL A 90 3.26 -13.08 -9.22
C VAL A 90 3.81 -13.65 -10.51
N LYS A 91 4.70 -12.91 -11.15
CA LYS A 91 5.34 -13.29 -12.40
C LYS A 91 6.84 -13.01 -12.35
N ASP A 92 7.66 -13.99 -12.72
CA ASP A 92 9.11 -13.87 -12.74
C ASP A 92 9.74 -13.41 -11.41
N GLY A 93 9.13 -13.82 -10.29
CA GLY A 93 9.57 -13.41 -8.95
C GLY A 93 9.22 -11.97 -8.57
N GLU A 94 8.30 -11.36 -9.29
CA GLU A 94 7.82 -10.00 -9.03
C GLU A 94 6.30 -9.98 -8.80
N VAL A 95 5.86 -9.09 -7.91
CA VAL A 95 4.44 -8.78 -7.71
C VAL A 95 4.04 -7.68 -8.68
N ILE A 96 3.07 -7.97 -9.54
CA ILE A 96 2.55 -7.04 -10.55
C ILE A 96 1.09 -6.74 -10.22
N ILE A 97 0.76 -5.47 -10.10
CA ILE A 97 -0.60 -4.99 -9.82
C ILE A 97 -1.52 -5.29 -11.01
N VAL A 98 -2.72 -5.76 -10.70
CA VAL A 98 -3.81 -5.90 -11.66
C VAL A 98 -4.76 -4.71 -11.52
N ASP A 99 -5.07 -4.04 -12.62
CA ASP A 99 -6.04 -2.96 -12.62
C ASP A 99 -7.46 -3.50 -12.37
N GLU A 100 -8.12 -2.96 -11.37
CA GLU A 100 -9.45 -3.39 -10.93
C GLU A 100 -10.51 -3.29 -12.02
N PHE A 101 -10.43 -2.27 -12.88
CA PHE A 101 -11.45 -2.01 -13.90
C PHE A 101 -11.19 -2.71 -15.22
N THR A 102 -9.95 -2.83 -15.64
CA THR A 102 -9.57 -3.38 -16.95
C THR A 102 -9.02 -4.80 -16.88
N GLY A 103 -8.63 -5.27 -15.70
CA GLY A 103 -7.94 -6.54 -15.52
C GLY A 103 -6.54 -6.59 -16.12
N ARG A 104 -5.99 -5.46 -16.55
CA ARG A 104 -4.66 -5.37 -17.15
C ARG A 104 -3.58 -5.38 -16.11
N LEU A 105 -2.47 -6.02 -16.43
CA LEU A 105 -1.26 -5.96 -15.64
C LEU A 105 -0.64 -4.57 -15.75
N MET A 106 -0.17 -4.06 -14.63
CA MET A 106 0.43 -2.72 -14.51
C MET A 106 1.88 -2.85 -14.04
N PRO A 107 2.81 -3.31 -14.90
CA PRO A 107 4.20 -3.46 -14.52
C PRO A 107 4.83 -2.10 -14.18
N GLY A 108 5.72 -2.09 -13.19
CA GLY A 108 6.36 -0.88 -12.70
C GLY A 108 5.54 -0.04 -11.73
N ARG A 109 4.25 -0.28 -11.58
CA ARG A 109 3.45 0.32 -10.51
C ARG A 109 3.63 -0.42 -9.19
N ARG A 110 3.65 0.34 -8.11
CA ARG A 110 3.79 -0.19 -6.75
C ARG A 110 2.83 0.53 -5.81
N TRP A 111 2.24 -0.22 -4.88
CA TRP A 111 1.50 0.38 -3.79
C TRP A 111 2.45 1.13 -2.86
N SER A 112 1.99 2.23 -2.31
CA SER A 112 2.73 3.08 -1.38
C SER A 112 2.67 2.57 0.07
N ASP A 113 3.36 3.28 0.96
CA ASP A 113 3.33 3.07 2.42
C ASP A 113 3.76 1.67 2.89
N GLY A 114 4.62 1.02 2.12
CA GLY A 114 5.13 -0.31 2.46
C GLY A 114 4.17 -1.46 2.16
N LEU A 115 3.00 -1.20 1.57
CA LEU A 115 2.03 -2.23 1.22
C LEU A 115 2.58 -3.20 0.17
N HIS A 116 3.24 -2.69 -0.86
CA HIS A 116 3.83 -3.52 -1.91
C HIS A 116 4.89 -4.46 -1.35
N GLN A 117 5.75 -3.96 -0.48
CA GLN A 117 6.75 -4.76 0.23
C GLN A 117 6.11 -5.82 1.14
N SER A 118 4.99 -5.51 1.77
CA SER A 118 4.24 -6.46 2.59
C SER A 118 3.63 -7.58 1.74
N VAL A 119 3.13 -7.28 0.55
CA VAL A 119 2.66 -8.27 -0.42
C VAL A 119 3.82 -9.12 -0.94
N GLU A 120 4.95 -8.52 -1.25
CA GLU A 120 6.17 -9.24 -1.65
C GLU A 120 6.64 -10.21 -0.56
N ALA A 121 6.60 -9.78 0.72
CA ALA A 121 6.90 -10.63 1.86
C ALA A 121 5.89 -11.78 2.02
N LYS A 122 4.60 -11.52 1.79
CA LYS A 122 3.54 -12.52 1.80
C LYS A 122 3.77 -13.62 0.78
N GLU A 123 4.22 -13.26 -0.44
CA GLU A 123 4.46 -14.19 -1.54
C GLU A 123 5.89 -14.78 -1.53
N ASN A 124 6.71 -14.44 -0.55
CA ASN A 124 8.10 -14.88 -0.44
C ASN A 124 8.96 -14.54 -1.67
N VAL A 125 8.67 -13.42 -2.33
CA VAL A 125 9.49 -12.87 -3.41
C VAL A 125 10.48 -11.85 -2.86
N LYS A 126 11.43 -11.43 -3.70
CA LYS A 126 12.41 -10.40 -3.32
C LYS A 126 11.69 -9.10 -2.97
N ILE A 127 11.96 -8.58 -1.76
CA ILE A 127 11.42 -7.30 -1.31
C ILE A 127 12.29 -6.18 -1.87
N GLU A 128 11.72 -5.35 -2.75
CA GLU A 128 12.40 -4.19 -3.31
C GLU A 128 12.21 -2.95 -2.44
N ARG A 129 13.18 -2.05 -2.49
CA ARG A 129 13.10 -0.78 -1.76
C ARG A 129 12.03 0.11 -2.38
N GLU A 130 11.36 0.86 -1.54
CA GLU A 130 10.47 1.91 -1.97
C GLU A 130 11.25 3.06 -2.60
N ASN A 131 10.80 3.52 -3.76
CA ASN A 131 11.36 4.69 -4.42
C ASN A 131 10.69 5.94 -3.85
N GLN A 132 11.49 6.84 -3.31
CA GLN A 132 11.01 8.12 -2.82
C GLN A 132 11.08 9.17 -3.94
N THR A 133 9.94 9.73 -4.30
CA THR A 133 9.89 10.88 -5.20
C THR A 133 10.32 12.12 -4.42
N LEU A 134 11.50 12.64 -4.74
CA LEU A 134 12.05 13.83 -4.06
C LEU A 134 11.43 15.12 -4.56
N ALA A 135 11.10 15.18 -5.84
CA ALA A 135 10.46 16.32 -6.46
C ALA A 135 9.74 15.94 -7.75
N THR A 136 8.71 16.68 -8.08
CA THR A 136 8.00 16.58 -9.36
C THR A 136 8.09 17.92 -10.10
N ILE A 137 8.13 17.87 -11.40
CA ILE A 137 8.15 19.05 -12.25
C ILE A 137 7.14 18.86 -13.38
N THR A 138 6.43 19.92 -13.76
CA THR A 138 5.55 19.88 -14.92
C THR A 138 6.37 19.84 -16.22
N PHE A 139 5.80 19.26 -17.28
CA PHE A 139 6.47 19.23 -18.58
C PHE A 139 6.85 20.62 -19.07
N GLN A 140 6.00 21.61 -18.87
CA GLN A 140 6.26 23.00 -19.25
C GLN A 140 7.50 23.56 -18.55
N ASN A 141 7.60 23.37 -17.24
CA ASN A 141 8.76 23.83 -16.48
C ASN A 141 10.03 23.04 -16.82
N TYR A 142 9.90 21.75 -17.05
CA TYR A 142 11.02 20.92 -17.48
C TYR A 142 11.62 21.41 -18.80
N PHE A 143 10.78 21.68 -19.80
CA PHE A 143 11.24 22.17 -21.09
C PHE A 143 11.81 23.63 -21.03
N ARG A 144 11.33 24.48 -20.11
CA ARG A 144 11.88 25.79 -19.86
C ARG A 144 13.31 25.79 -19.32
N MET A 145 13.78 24.70 -18.77
CA MET A 145 15.17 24.57 -18.31
C MET A 145 16.20 24.51 -19.44
N TYR A 146 15.76 24.22 -20.64
CA TYR A 146 16.62 24.14 -21.82
C TYR A 146 16.64 25.45 -22.58
N LYS A 147 17.84 25.97 -22.87
CA LYS A 147 18.02 27.20 -23.68
C LYS A 147 17.65 27.01 -25.15
N LYS A 148 17.80 25.77 -25.64
CA LYS A 148 17.47 25.39 -27.00
C LYS A 148 16.64 24.10 -26.96
N LEU A 149 15.45 24.16 -27.49
CA LEU A 149 14.53 23.06 -27.58
C LEU A 149 14.12 22.85 -29.03
N ALA A 150 14.08 21.60 -29.47
CA ALA A 150 13.58 21.21 -30.77
C ALA A 150 12.65 20.02 -30.63
N GLY A 151 11.60 19.97 -31.39
CA GLY A 151 10.64 18.89 -31.40
C GLY A 151 10.14 18.59 -32.81
N MET A 152 9.65 17.40 -32.99
CA MET A 152 9.04 16.96 -34.25
C MET A 152 7.65 16.38 -33.97
N THR A 153 6.62 16.92 -34.60
CA THR A 153 5.25 16.47 -34.47
C THR A 153 4.46 16.74 -35.75
N GLY A 154 3.55 15.83 -36.09
CA GLY A 154 2.62 16.02 -37.21
C GLY A 154 1.47 17.01 -36.90
N THR A 155 1.31 17.43 -35.66
CA THR A 155 0.21 18.30 -35.18
C THR A 155 0.69 19.59 -34.52
N ALA A 156 1.90 20.08 -34.87
CA ALA A 156 2.51 21.28 -34.29
C ALA A 156 1.64 22.53 -34.44
N GLU A 157 0.89 22.65 -35.51
CA GLU A 157 0.02 23.79 -35.78
C GLU A 157 -1.07 23.94 -34.72
N THR A 158 -1.62 22.85 -34.24
CA THR A 158 -2.63 22.84 -33.15
C THR A 158 -2.02 23.25 -31.80
N CYS A 159 -0.76 22.92 -31.55
CA CYS A 159 -0.07 23.30 -30.33
C CYS A 159 0.32 24.77 -30.27
N LEU A 160 0.63 25.37 -31.42
CA LEU A 160 0.99 26.78 -31.51
C LEU A 160 -0.17 27.72 -31.15
N LEU A 161 -1.42 27.30 -31.42
CA LEU A 161 -2.61 28.07 -31.07
C LEU A 161 -2.84 28.19 -29.55
N TYR A 162 -2.31 27.27 -28.76
CA TYR A 162 -2.43 27.29 -27.29
C TYR A 162 -1.27 28.00 -26.60
N THR A 163 -0.20 28.30 -27.28
CA THR A 163 1.01 28.93 -26.70
C THR A 163 1.16 30.42 -27.03
N SER A 164 0.31 30.94 -27.91
CA SER A 164 0.38 32.37 -28.34
C SER A 164 -0.32 33.35 -27.40
N ASP A 165 -1.07 32.86 -26.40
CA ASP A 165 -1.80 33.71 -25.45
C ASP A 165 -1.21 33.69 -24.03
N ALA A 166 0.08 33.41 -23.85
CA ALA A 166 0.77 33.42 -22.57
C ALA A 166 1.91 34.47 -22.54
#